data_d289a2cd166c48813fa4ff3f7318321f
#
_entry.id   d289a2cd166c48813fa4ff3f7318321f
#
_cell.length_a   1.000
_cell.length_b   1.000
_cell.length_c   1.000
_cell.angle_alpha   90.00
_cell.angle_beta   90.00
_cell.angle_gamma   90.00
#
_symmetry.space_group_name_H-M   'P 1'
#
loop_
_entity.id
_entity.type
_entity.pdbx_description
1 polymer ?
#
loop_
_entity_poly.entity_id
_entity_poly.type
_entity_poly.pdbx_seq_one_letter_code
_entity_poly.pdbx_strand_id
1 'polypeptide(L)'
;MNRKREDTIMKSKKILAVLMAAGMTLSLAACGSSSDSTDKSADNGSDSGKTYKIGILQQLEHAALDEATKGFEDACTEKFGEGNVKFDLQNGQGEQANCATIANNFVADNVDLILANATTALQCASAATSDIPILGTSVTDYATALDISDWTGTTGMNISGTSDLAPIDEQEAMLKELIPDAKTVGLLYCSAEPNSAYQAKLFAEALEKDGIAYKEYTAADSNEIQSVVTNAVSECDALYIPTDNTMASNTEIINNICLPAKVPVIAGEQGICKGCGIATLSISYYDIGYKAGEMAYDILVNGADITTMKIESAPNVTK
;
A
#
# COMPACT_ATOMS: atom_id res chain seq x y z
N MET A 1 1.94 -4.79 -65.14
CA MET A 1 2.79 -3.58 -65.07
C MET A 1 3.06 -3.30 -63.57
N ASN A 2 3.77 -4.21 -62.85
CA ASN A 2 4.11 -4.04 -61.42
C ASN A 2 5.21 -5.03 -61.01
N ARG A 3 6.33 -5.03 -61.73
CA ARG A 3 7.51 -5.90 -61.41
C ARG A 3 8.84 -5.16 -61.49
N LYS A 4 8.83 -3.81 -61.52
CA LYS A 4 10.05 -2.96 -61.66
C LYS A 4 10.27 -1.99 -60.48
N ARG A 5 9.57 -2.11 -59.38
CA ARG A 5 9.70 -1.24 -58.22
C ARG A 5 10.34 -1.91 -56.99
N GLU A 6 10.54 -3.18 -56.97
CA GLU A 6 11.12 -3.89 -55.80
C GLU A 6 12.63 -4.07 -55.86
N ASP A 7 13.25 -3.96 -57.05
CA ASP A 7 14.70 -4.18 -57.21
C ASP A 7 15.59 -2.98 -56.89
N THR A 8 15.01 -1.78 -56.62
CA THR A 8 15.77 -0.56 -56.36
C THR A 8 15.98 -0.29 -54.86
N ILE A 9 15.26 -0.94 -53.98
CA ILE A 9 15.34 -0.74 -52.50
C ILE A 9 16.35 -1.69 -51.85
N MET A 10 16.77 -2.76 -52.51
CA MET A 10 17.69 -3.77 -51.95
C MET A 10 19.17 -3.51 -52.24
N LYS A 11 19.54 -2.46 -52.95
CA LYS A 11 20.95 -2.14 -53.31
C LYS A 11 21.60 -1.03 -52.48
N SER A 12 20.89 -0.37 -51.55
CA SER A 12 21.44 0.72 -50.75
C SER A 12 21.82 0.39 -49.32
N LYS A 13 21.76 -0.88 -48.90
CA LYS A 13 22.11 -1.32 -47.51
C LYS A 13 23.40 -2.09 -47.39
N LYS A 14 24.28 -2.12 -48.38
CA LYS A 14 25.56 -2.90 -48.32
C LYS A 14 26.83 -2.08 -48.47
N ILE A 15 26.81 -0.75 -48.28
CA ILE A 15 28.02 0.08 -48.29
C ILE A 15 27.96 1.01 -47.08
N LEU A 16 28.24 0.51 -45.89
CA LEU A 16 28.73 1.27 -44.73
C LEU A 16 29.20 0.32 -43.60
N ALA A 17 30.19 -0.48 -43.90
CA ALA A 17 30.86 -1.30 -42.91
C ALA A 17 32.28 -1.58 -43.35
N VAL A 18 33.13 -0.61 -43.41
CA VAL A 18 34.62 -0.70 -43.36
C VAL A 18 35.14 0.70 -43.15
N LEU A 19 35.68 0.98 -41.99
CA LEU A 19 36.71 1.94 -41.63
C LEU A 19 36.52 2.43 -40.20
N MET A 20 37.19 1.79 -39.27
CA MET A 20 38.01 2.38 -38.20
C MET A 20 38.53 1.26 -37.28
N ALA A 21 39.64 0.68 -37.76
CA ALA A 21 40.59 0.00 -36.91
C ALA A 21 41.94 0.69 -37.15
N ALA A 22 42.42 1.45 -36.18
CA ALA A 22 43.85 1.71 -35.93
C ALA A 22 44.02 2.88 -34.96
N GLY A 23 44.62 2.61 -33.80
CA GLY A 23 44.94 3.63 -32.81
C GLY A 23 45.32 3.04 -31.44
N MET A 24 46.17 1.96 -31.42
CA MET A 24 46.98 1.64 -30.24
C MET A 24 48.31 2.35 -30.32
N THR A 25 48.75 3.02 -29.25
CA THR A 25 50.14 3.01 -28.76
C THR A 25 50.20 3.72 -27.40
N LEU A 26 50.49 2.96 -26.39
CA LEU A 26 51.65 2.98 -25.47
C LEU A 26 52.08 4.33 -24.88
N SER A 27 52.00 4.42 -23.55
CA SER A 27 53.08 4.97 -22.75
C SER A 27 53.10 4.30 -21.35
N LEU A 28 54.08 3.42 -21.15
CA LEU A 28 54.56 2.92 -19.86
C LEU A 28 55.65 3.90 -19.34
N ALA A 29 55.72 3.92 -18.00
CA ALA A 29 56.87 4.13 -17.17
C ALA A 29 57.13 5.54 -16.62
N ALA A 30 56.99 5.66 -15.30
CA ALA A 30 58.09 6.05 -14.42
C ALA A 30 57.82 5.66 -12.98
N CYS A 31 58.63 4.79 -12.40
CA CYS A 31 58.79 4.52 -10.99
C CYS A 31 59.36 5.74 -10.24
N GLY A 32 58.90 5.93 -9.01
CA GLY A 32 59.53 6.85 -8.06
C GLY A 32 59.06 6.52 -6.65
N SER A 33 59.97 5.97 -5.86
CA SER A 33 59.86 5.42 -4.51
C SER A 33 59.73 6.48 -3.42
N SER A 34 59.04 6.14 -2.36
CA SER A 34 59.35 6.30 -0.94
C SER A 34 58.46 7.22 -0.08
N SER A 35 58.06 6.57 0.98
CA SER A 35 57.88 6.92 2.42
C SER A 35 56.51 7.24 2.92
N ASP A 36 55.96 6.22 3.55
CA ASP A 36 55.48 6.12 4.95
C ASP A 36 54.86 7.36 5.59
N SER A 37 53.54 7.33 5.76
CA SER A 37 52.84 7.80 6.95
C SER A 37 51.44 7.21 7.01
N THR A 38 51.24 6.34 7.99
CA THR A 38 49.99 5.77 8.45
C THR A 38 49.02 6.89 8.88
N ASP A 39 48.00 7.08 8.09
CA ASP A 39 46.78 7.73 8.58
C ASP A 39 45.58 6.82 8.26
N LYS A 40 45.03 6.23 9.34
CA LYS A 40 43.81 5.44 9.28
C LYS A 40 42.64 6.42 9.12
N SER A 41 42.36 6.80 7.91
CA SER A 41 41.03 7.32 7.56
C SER A 41 40.08 6.13 7.48
N ALA A 42 39.10 6.11 8.38
CA ALA A 42 37.96 5.23 8.26
C ALA A 42 37.30 5.49 6.91
N ASP A 43 37.40 4.51 6.02
CA ASP A 43 36.67 4.48 4.77
C ASP A 43 35.19 4.30 5.12
N ASN A 44 34.52 5.44 5.18
CA ASN A 44 33.08 5.50 5.24
C ASN A 44 32.63 5.24 3.80
N GLY A 45 32.47 3.96 3.46
CA GLY A 45 32.01 3.51 2.15
C GLY A 45 30.64 4.09 1.83
N SER A 46 30.64 5.31 1.35
CA SER A 46 29.53 5.86 0.57
C SER A 46 29.47 5.02 -0.71
N ASP A 47 28.53 4.07 -0.75
CA ASP A 47 28.17 3.37 -1.99
C ASP A 47 27.54 4.39 -2.94
N SER A 48 28.42 5.10 -3.64
CA SER A 48 28.04 6.14 -4.60
C SER A 48 27.70 5.49 -5.93
N GLY A 49 26.42 5.10 -6.13
CA GLY A 49 26.06 4.79 -7.51
C GLY A 49 24.78 4.02 -7.80
N LYS A 50 24.13 3.33 -6.84
CA LYS A 50 22.89 2.62 -7.17
C LYS A 50 21.67 3.50 -6.87
N THR A 51 20.86 3.81 -7.88
CA THR A 51 19.52 4.38 -7.70
C THR A 51 18.52 3.24 -7.68
N TYR A 52 17.78 3.11 -6.58
CA TYR A 52 16.72 2.12 -6.45
C TYR A 52 15.44 2.60 -7.12
N LYS A 53 14.75 1.72 -7.80
CA LYS A 53 13.46 1.97 -8.44
C LYS A 53 12.36 1.25 -7.67
N ILE A 54 11.43 1.98 -7.08
CA ILE A 54 10.34 1.43 -6.28
C ILE A 54 9.01 1.72 -6.98
N GLY A 55 8.24 0.67 -7.28
CA GLY A 55 6.87 0.80 -7.74
C GLY A 55 5.93 0.96 -6.54
N ILE A 56 5.07 1.97 -6.57
CA ILE A 56 4.02 2.17 -5.55
C ILE A 56 2.66 1.93 -6.19
N LEU A 57 2.03 0.83 -5.82
CA LEU A 57 0.65 0.51 -6.22
C LEU A 57 -0.30 0.95 -5.11
N GLN A 58 -0.92 2.11 -5.27
CA GLN A 58 -1.99 2.57 -4.39
C GLN A 58 -3.34 2.13 -4.94
N GLN A 59 -4.16 1.45 -4.13
CA GLN A 59 -5.44 0.90 -4.57
C GLN A 59 -6.41 1.99 -5.03
N LEU A 60 -6.50 3.08 -4.27
CA LEU A 60 -7.46 4.16 -4.47
C LEU A 60 -6.89 5.44 -3.84
N GLU A 61 -7.38 6.61 -4.26
CA GLU A 61 -7.00 7.90 -3.67
C GLU A 61 -7.98 8.31 -2.57
N HIS A 62 -7.49 8.39 -1.35
CA HIS A 62 -8.15 9.00 -0.19
C HIS A 62 -7.13 9.26 0.92
N ALA A 63 -7.51 10.10 1.88
CA ALA A 63 -6.59 10.68 2.87
C ALA A 63 -5.70 9.66 3.59
N ALA A 64 -6.22 8.49 3.99
CA ALA A 64 -5.44 7.50 4.73
C ALA A 64 -4.36 6.86 3.85
N LEU A 65 -4.69 6.44 2.61
CA LEU A 65 -3.71 5.85 1.71
C LEU A 65 -2.68 6.87 1.23
N ASP A 66 -3.08 8.14 1.03
CA ASP A 66 -2.16 9.22 0.65
C ASP A 66 -1.14 9.49 1.76
N GLU A 67 -1.56 9.49 3.03
CA GLU A 67 -0.67 9.62 4.19
C GLU A 67 0.29 8.42 4.30
N ALA A 68 -0.17 7.19 4.06
CA ALA A 68 0.70 6.02 4.07
C ALA A 68 1.74 6.05 2.94
N THR A 69 1.33 6.42 1.72
CA THR A 69 2.26 6.62 0.60
C THR A 69 3.29 7.69 0.94
N LYS A 70 2.84 8.84 1.47
CA LYS A 70 3.72 9.93 1.86
C LYS A 70 4.73 9.49 2.93
N GLY A 71 4.28 8.81 3.97
CA GLY A 71 5.17 8.29 5.03
C GLY A 71 6.26 7.37 4.46
N PHE A 72 5.88 6.50 3.53
CA PHE A 72 6.82 5.59 2.85
C PHE A 72 7.86 6.36 2.03
N GLU A 73 7.43 7.31 1.20
CA GLU A 73 8.33 8.13 0.38
C GLU A 73 9.29 8.97 1.23
N ASP A 74 8.80 9.58 2.31
CA ASP A 74 9.60 10.36 3.25
C ASP A 74 10.68 9.48 3.91
N ALA A 75 10.32 8.31 4.43
CA ALA A 75 11.27 7.37 5.03
C ALA A 75 12.32 6.88 4.03
N CYS A 76 11.89 6.49 2.84
CA CYS A 76 12.82 6.07 1.79
C CYS A 76 13.77 7.22 1.42
N THR A 77 13.25 8.43 1.22
CA THR A 77 14.09 9.59 0.87
C THR A 77 15.12 9.89 1.96
N GLU A 78 14.70 9.82 3.24
CA GLU A 78 15.60 10.02 4.39
C GLU A 78 16.68 8.93 4.48
N LYS A 79 16.29 7.65 4.36
CA LYS A 79 17.21 6.50 4.56
C LYS A 79 18.16 6.28 3.40
N PHE A 80 17.66 6.32 2.15
CA PHE A 80 18.49 6.12 0.96
C PHE A 80 19.30 7.36 0.58
N GLY A 81 18.86 8.54 1.03
CA GLY A 81 19.38 9.84 0.60
C GLY A 81 18.74 10.34 -0.70
N GLU A 82 18.59 11.64 -0.79
CA GLU A 82 17.97 12.31 -1.94
C GLU A 82 18.64 11.93 -3.27
N GLY A 83 17.84 11.50 -4.25
CA GLY A 83 18.32 11.08 -5.58
C GLY A 83 18.74 9.62 -5.70
N ASN A 84 18.88 8.88 -4.60
CA ASN A 84 19.22 7.44 -4.62
C ASN A 84 18.01 6.52 -4.68
N VAL A 85 16.80 7.06 -4.62
CA VAL A 85 15.54 6.33 -4.81
C VAL A 85 14.66 7.07 -5.81
N LYS A 86 13.92 6.32 -6.62
CA LYS A 86 12.91 6.83 -7.56
C LYS A 86 11.63 6.06 -7.37
N PHE A 87 10.53 6.79 -7.27
CA PHE A 87 9.21 6.22 -7.14
C PHE A 87 8.45 6.27 -8.47
N ASP A 88 7.72 5.19 -8.76
CA ASP A 88 6.69 5.12 -9.79
C ASP A 88 5.36 4.88 -9.07
N LEU A 89 4.64 5.96 -8.74
CA LEU A 89 3.36 5.92 -8.07
C LEU A 89 2.23 5.77 -9.08
N GLN A 90 1.48 4.69 -8.96
CA GLN A 90 0.33 4.37 -9.81
C GLN A 90 -0.92 4.12 -8.96
N ASN A 91 -2.06 4.66 -9.41
CA ASN A 91 -3.34 4.53 -8.72
C ASN A 91 -4.25 3.54 -9.45
N GLY A 92 -4.72 2.51 -8.72
CA GLY A 92 -5.64 1.49 -9.22
C GLY A 92 -7.08 1.97 -9.41
N GLN A 93 -7.42 3.16 -8.88
CA GLN A 93 -8.75 3.79 -8.99
C GLN A 93 -9.89 2.92 -8.41
N GLY A 94 -9.58 2.09 -7.42
CA GLY A 94 -10.53 1.16 -6.81
C GLY A 94 -10.81 -0.10 -7.63
N GLU A 95 -10.22 -0.21 -8.82
CA GLU A 95 -10.49 -1.33 -9.73
C GLU A 95 -9.40 -2.40 -9.66
N GLN A 96 -9.75 -3.62 -9.28
CA GLN A 96 -8.81 -4.75 -9.19
C GLN A 96 -8.07 -4.99 -10.52
N ALA A 97 -8.75 -4.83 -11.66
CA ALA A 97 -8.14 -5.02 -12.97
C ALA A 97 -7.03 -4.00 -13.26
N ASN A 98 -7.20 -2.76 -12.81
CA ASN A 98 -6.16 -1.74 -12.91
C ASN A 98 -4.98 -2.08 -12.00
N CYS A 99 -5.24 -2.48 -10.73
CA CYS A 99 -4.19 -2.92 -9.81
C CYS A 99 -3.37 -4.06 -10.40
N ALA A 100 -4.02 -5.08 -10.98
CA ALA A 100 -3.32 -6.19 -11.62
C ALA A 100 -2.48 -5.74 -12.83
N THR A 101 -2.99 -4.81 -13.63
CA THR A 101 -2.24 -4.25 -14.77
C THR A 101 -1.01 -3.48 -14.31
N ILE A 102 -1.14 -2.63 -13.27
CA ILE A 102 -0.04 -1.85 -12.69
C ILE A 102 1.02 -2.77 -12.10
N ALA A 103 0.61 -3.79 -11.33
CA ALA A 103 1.55 -4.76 -10.74
C ALA A 103 2.37 -5.48 -11.83
N ASN A 104 1.73 -5.92 -12.91
CA ASN A 104 2.42 -6.55 -14.05
C ASN A 104 3.38 -5.58 -14.77
N ASN A 105 3.04 -4.28 -14.85
CA ASN A 105 3.92 -3.27 -15.44
C ASN A 105 5.17 -3.09 -14.57
N PHE A 106 5.06 -3.05 -13.23
CA PHE A 106 6.21 -2.98 -12.33
C PHE A 106 7.14 -4.19 -12.48
N VAL A 107 6.58 -5.39 -12.67
CA VAL A 107 7.36 -6.59 -12.96
C VAL A 107 8.10 -6.46 -14.29
N ALA A 108 7.43 -6.01 -15.35
CA ALA A 108 8.05 -5.80 -16.66
C ALA A 108 9.15 -4.73 -16.64
N ASP A 109 8.99 -3.71 -15.82
CA ASP A 109 9.94 -2.62 -15.62
C ASP A 109 11.09 -2.97 -14.69
N ASN A 110 11.08 -4.17 -14.10
CA ASN A 110 12.09 -4.69 -13.17
C ASN A 110 12.36 -3.71 -12.03
N VAL A 111 11.32 -3.28 -11.31
CA VAL A 111 11.50 -2.46 -10.11
C VAL A 111 12.22 -3.24 -9.03
N ASP A 112 12.99 -2.56 -8.16
CA ASP A 112 13.74 -3.21 -7.09
C ASP A 112 12.84 -3.67 -5.93
N LEU A 113 11.67 -3.02 -5.75
CA LEU A 113 10.67 -3.33 -4.72
C LEU A 113 9.30 -2.79 -5.13
N ILE A 114 8.23 -3.45 -4.70
CA ILE A 114 6.86 -2.96 -4.83
C ILE A 114 6.32 -2.61 -3.45
N LEU A 115 5.84 -1.37 -3.26
CA LEU A 115 4.92 -1.03 -2.19
C LEU A 115 3.50 -1.27 -2.67
N ALA A 116 2.76 -2.11 -1.96
CA ALA A 116 1.34 -2.36 -2.18
C ALA A 116 0.53 -1.69 -1.06
N ASN A 117 -0.13 -0.59 -1.39
CA ASN A 117 -0.91 0.20 -0.44
C ASN A 117 -2.38 -0.18 -0.53
N ALA A 118 -2.87 -0.89 0.47
CA ALA A 118 -4.14 -1.56 0.69
C ALA A 118 -4.22 -3.02 0.22
N THR A 119 -5.24 -3.75 0.72
CA THR A 119 -5.39 -5.21 0.59
C THR A 119 -5.47 -5.68 -0.87
N THR A 120 -6.31 -5.04 -1.71
CA THR A 120 -6.43 -5.43 -3.14
C THR A 120 -5.13 -5.18 -3.91
N ALA A 121 -4.41 -4.10 -3.58
CA ALA A 121 -3.09 -3.82 -4.16
C ALA A 121 -2.08 -4.93 -3.79
N LEU A 122 -2.07 -5.37 -2.52
CA LEU A 122 -1.23 -6.47 -2.04
C LEU A 122 -1.54 -7.78 -2.77
N GLN A 123 -2.82 -8.13 -2.91
CA GLN A 123 -3.26 -9.33 -3.62
C GLN A 123 -2.81 -9.32 -5.09
N CYS A 124 -2.96 -8.18 -5.77
CA CYS A 124 -2.54 -8.03 -7.17
C CYS A 124 -1.01 -8.11 -7.32
N ALA A 125 -0.25 -7.47 -6.43
CA ALA A 125 1.22 -7.55 -6.43
C ALA A 125 1.71 -8.97 -6.15
N SER A 126 1.13 -9.65 -5.15
CA SER A 126 1.43 -11.05 -4.82
C SER A 126 1.18 -12.01 -5.99
N ALA A 127 0.08 -11.78 -6.73
CA ALA A 127 -0.23 -12.58 -7.91
C ALA A 127 0.70 -12.32 -9.11
N ALA A 128 1.32 -11.15 -9.18
CA ALA A 128 2.16 -10.73 -10.29
C ALA A 128 3.60 -11.25 -10.19
N THR A 129 4.15 -11.42 -8.98
CA THR A 129 5.56 -11.81 -8.81
C THR A 129 5.82 -12.55 -7.50
N SER A 130 6.72 -13.55 -7.58
CA SER A 130 7.33 -14.21 -6.41
C SER A 130 8.80 -13.80 -6.20
N ASP A 131 9.36 -12.97 -7.08
CA ASP A 131 10.80 -12.66 -7.11
C ASP A 131 11.08 -11.25 -6.59
N ILE A 132 10.27 -10.26 -6.97
CA ILE A 132 10.42 -8.88 -6.50
C ILE A 132 9.88 -8.80 -5.06
N PRO A 133 10.63 -8.22 -4.10
CA PRO A 133 10.13 -8.02 -2.75
C PRO A 133 8.91 -7.07 -2.75
N ILE A 134 7.88 -7.45 -1.98
CA ILE A 134 6.65 -6.70 -1.83
C ILE A 134 6.48 -6.28 -0.37
N LEU A 135 6.34 -4.99 -0.12
CA LEU A 135 5.92 -4.48 1.17
C LEU A 135 4.46 -4.02 1.08
N GLY A 136 3.61 -4.59 1.93
CA GLY A 136 2.26 -4.08 2.12
C GLY A 136 2.25 -2.94 3.13
N THR A 137 1.35 -1.98 2.94
CA THR A 137 0.96 -1.00 3.97
C THR A 137 -0.54 -0.80 3.89
N SER A 138 -1.18 -0.33 4.96
CA SER A 138 -2.65 -0.19 5.00
C SER A 138 -3.37 -1.54 4.70
N VAL A 139 -2.79 -2.63 5.18
CA VAL A 139 -3.35 -3.98 5.05
C VAL A 139 -3.76 -4.46 6.44
N THR A 140 -5.05 -4.73 6.61
CA THR A 140 -5.61 -5.04 7.93
C THR A 140 -5.13 -6.38 8.47
N ASP A 141 -5.26 -7.44 7.66
CA ASP A 141 -4.89 -8.80 8.05
C ASP A 141 -4.26 -9.56 6.88
N TYR A 142 -2.97 -9.84 6.99
CA TYR A 142 -2.20 -10.51 5.95
C TYR A 142 -2.59 -11.98 5.78
N ALA A 143 -3.02 -12.65 6.85
CA ALA A 143 -3.46 -14.02 6.76
C ALA A 143 -4.71 -14.15 5.89
N THR A 144 -5.70 -13.27 6.11
CA THR A 144 -6.91 -13.18 5.27
C THR A 144 -6.59 -12.72 3.86
N ALA A 145 -5.75 -11.68 3.70
CA ALA A 145 -5.42 -11.12 2.40
C ALA A 145 -4.75 -12.12 1.46
N LEU A 146 -3.92 -13.02 2.01
CA LEU A 146 -3.07 -13.96 1.25
C LEU A 146 -3.48 -15.43 1.44
N ASP A 147 -4.63 -15.70 2.08
CA ASP A 147 -5.16 -17.05 2.35
C ASP A 147 -4.16 -17.97 3.09
N ILE A 148 -3.51 -17.43 4.15
CA ILE A 148 -2.53 -18.15 4.96
C ILE A 148 -3.21 -18.76 6.18
N SER A 149 -3.33 -20.08 6.22
CA SER A 149 -4.01 -20.80 7.33
C SER A 149 -3.14 -20.91 8.59
N ASP A 150 -1.82 -21.08 8.44
CA ASP A 150 -0.89 -21.30 9.57
C ASP A 150 -0.12 -20.01 9.88
N TRP A 151 -0.82 -18.97 10.34
CA TRP A 151 -0.24 -17.67 10.59
C TRP A 151 0.76 -17.66 11.76
N THR A 152 1.97 -17.19 11.52
CA THR A 152 3.07 -17.11 12.51
C THR A 152 3.58 -15.69 12.76
N GLY A 153 2.95 -14.68 12.14
CA GLY A 153 3.39 -13.29 12.17
C GLY A 153 4.30 -12.92 11.01
N THR A 154 4.62 -13.88 10.13
CA THR A 154 5.35 -13.69 8.86
C THR A 154 4.58 -14.37 7.75
N THR A 155 4.74 -13.90 6.52
CA THR A 155 4.10 -14.55 5.36
C THR A 155 4.88 -15.78 4.88
N GLY A 156 6.19 -15.83 5.13
CA GLY A 156 7.08 -16.86 4.58
C GLY A 156 7.32 -16.74 3.07
N MET A 157 6.83 -15.66 2.45
CA MET A 157 6.95 -15.36 1.02
C MET A 157 7.85 -14.13 0.80
N ASN A 158 8.00 -13.70 -0.45
CA ASN A 158 8.64 -12.41 -0.80
C ASN A 158 7.80 -11.19 -0.37
N ILE A 159 7.02 -11.30 0.70
CA ILE A 159 6.05 -10.32 1.18
C ILE A 159 6.24 -10.09 2.68
N SER A 160 6.28 -8.82 3.08
CA SER A 160 6.15 -8.36 4.46
C SER A 160 5.44 -7.01 4.48
N GLY A 161 5.50 -6.25 5.57
CA GLY A 161 4.92 -4.90 5.61
C GLY A 161 4.32 -4.52 6.95
N THR A 162 3.35 -3.61 6.89
CA THR A 162 2.70 -3.03 8.06
C THR A 162 1.19 -3.24 8.05
N SER A 163 0.60 -3.43 9.24
CA SER A 163 -0.83 -3.62 9.43
C SER A 163 -1.49 -2.33 9.92
N ASP A 164 -2.69 -2.06 9.41
CA ASP A 164 -3.55 -0.97 9.85
C ASP A 164 -4.70 -1.42 10.77
N LEU A 165 -4.67 -2.65 11.29
CA LEU A 165 -5.69 -3.13 12.18
C LEU A 165 -5.78 -2.25 13.43
N ALA A 166 -6.87 -1.49 13.52
CA ALA A 166 -7.19 -0.64 14.66
C ALA A 166 -7.75 -1.49 15.83
N PRO A 167 -7.80 -0.94 17.06
CA PRO A 167 -8.31 -1.65 18.23
C PRO A 167 -9.84 -1.76 18.19
N ILE A 168 -10.35 -2.78 17.52
CA ILE A 168 -11.79 -2.98 17.26
C ILE A 168 -12.63 -3.05 18.55
N ASP A 169 -12.13 -3.77 19.57
CA ASP A 169 -12.83 -3.87 20.86
C ASP A 169 -12.96 -2.50 21.57
N GLU A 170 -11.95 -1.63 21.41
CA GLU A 170 -11.99 -0.26 21.96
C GLU A 170 -12.91 0.66 21.14
N GLN A 171 -13.01 0.45 19.83
CA GLN A 171 -13.96 1.17 18.98
C GLN A 171 -15.41 0.82 19.35
N GLU A 172 -15.69 -0.45 19.64
CA GLU A 172 -17.00 -0.89 20.14
C GLU A 172 -17.29 -0.28 21.52
N ALA A 173 -16.33 -0.33 22.45
CA ALA A 173 -16.49 0.30 23.76
C ALA A 173 -16.77 1.82 23.65
N MET A 174 -16.10 2.50 22.72
CA MET A 174 -16.35 3.92 22.42
C MET A 174 -17.77 4.14 21.87
N LEU A 175 -18.28 3.24 21.01
CA LEU A 175 -19.67 3.32 20.52
C LEU A 175 -20.65 3.30 21.70
N LYS A 176 -20.49 2.39 22.67
CA LYS A 176 -21.36 2.29 23.85
C LYS A 176 -21.26 3.51 24.76
N GLU A 177 -20.07 4.07 24.90
CA GLU A 177 -19.88 5.29 25.71
C GLU A 177 -20.61 6.48 25.08
N LEU A 178 -20.50 6.66 23.76
CA LEU A 178 -21.07 7.81 23.06
C LEU A 178 -22.54 7.64 22.74
N ILE A 179 -23.04 6.41 22.55
CA ILE A 179 -24.40 6.11 22.12
C ILE A 179 -24.98 5.01 23.03
N PRO A 180 -25.13 5.28 24.34
CA PRO A 180 -25.50 4.23 25.32
C PRO A 180 -26.90 3.62 25.11
N ASP A 181 -27.77 4.30 24.39
CA ASP A 181 -29.14 3.85 24.10
C ASP A 181 -29.25 3.07 22.78
N ALA A 182 -28.14 2.87 22.04
CA ALA A 182 -28.15 2.11 20.79
C ALA A 182 -28.56 0.65 21.03
N LYS A 183 -29.57 0.18 20.31
CA LYS A 183 -30.08 -1.18 20.35
C LYS A 183 -29.70 -1.99 19.13
N THR A 184 -29.57 -1.31 17.99
CA THR A 184 -29.23 -1.92 16.70
C THR A 184 -28.17 -1.09 16.01
N VAL A 185 -27.04 -1.72 15.72
CA VAL A 185 -25.90 -1.10 15.00
C VAL A 185 -25.85 -1.65 13.59
N GLY A 186 -25.75 -0.76 12.59
CA GLY A 186 -25.52 -1.15 11.20
C GLY A 186 -24.01 -1.25 10.92
N LEU A 187 -23.54 -2.40 10.42
CA LEU A 187 -22.18 -2.58 9.94
C LEU A 187 -22.18 -2.28 8.45
N LEU A 188 -21.62 -1.12 8.08
CA LEU A 188 -21.65 -0.60 6.70
C LEU A 188 -20.27 -0.76 6.06
N TYR A 189 -20.17 -1.55 4.99
CA TYR A 189 -18.89 -1.79 4.31
C TYR A 189 -19.04 -2.26 2.86
N CYS A 190 -17.92 -2.25 2.10
CA CYS A 190 -17.85 -2.78 0.76
C CYS A 190 -17.62 -4.30 0.78
N SER A 191 -18.54 -5.08 0.19
CA SER A 191 -18.43 -6.55 0.13
C SER A 191 -17.27 -7.05 -0.73
N ALA A 192 -16.72 -6.22 -1.60
CA ALA A 192 -15.54 -6.55 -2.40
C ALA A 192 -14.21 -6.38 -1.65
N GLU A 193 -14.25 -5.85 -0.41
CA GLU A 193 -13.07 -5.61 0.42
C GLU A 193 -12.97 -6.62 1.57
N PRO A 194 -12.08 -7.64 1.49
CA PRO A 194 -11.96 -8.66 2.55
C PRO A 194 -11.46 -8.10 3.88
N ASN A 195 -10.66 -7.01 3.87
CA ASN A 195 -10.27 -6.26 5.07
C ASN A 195 -11.49 -5.71 5.82
N SER A 196 -12.47 -5.18 5.11
CA SER A 196 -13.67 -4.61 5.70
C SER A 196 -14.57 -5.68 6.30
N ALA A 197 -14.78 -6.80 5.58
CA ALA A 197 -15.53 -7.94 6.08
C ALA A 197 -14.87 -8.56 7.34
N TYR A 198 -13.53 -8.64 7.38
CA TYR A 198 -12.79 -9.11 8.53
C TYR A 198 -13.03 -8.24 9.78
N GLN A 199 -12.91 -6.92 9.65
CA GLN A 199 -13.15 -5.98 10.75
C GLN A 199 -14.61 -5.93 11.18
N ALA A 200 -15.56 -5.95 10.23
CA ALA A 200 -16.99 -6.01 10.53
C ALA A 200 -17.34 -7.25 11.36
N LYS A 201 -16.75 -8.41 11.05
CA LYS A 201 -16.90 -9.63 11.83
C LYS A 201 -16.38 -9.45 13.27
N LEU A 202 -15.19 -8.89 13.47
CA LEU A 202 -14.63 -8.65 14.80
C LEU A 202 -15.53 -7.69 15.61
N PHE A 203 -16.02 -6.63 14.96
CA PHE A 203 -16.92 -5.68 15.61
C PHE A 203 -18.28 -6.31 15.96
N ALA A 204 -18.83 -7.18 15.09
CA ALA A 204 -20.03 -7.96 15.36
C ALA A 204 -19.85 -8.86 16.58
N GLU A 205 -18.71 -9.56 16.67
CA GLU A 205 -18.38 -10.41 17.83
C GLU A 205 -18.29 -9.60 19.14
N ALA A 206 -17.83 -8.34 19.09
CA ALA A 206 -17.81 -7.45 20.24
C ALA A 206 -19.23 -7.01 20.64
N LEU A 207 -20.07 -6.62 19.68
CA LEU A 207 -21.47 -6.27 19.92
C LEU A 207 -22.26 -7.46 20.51
N GLU A 208 -22.05 -8.68 20.03
CA GLU A 208 -22.71 -9.89 20.54
C GLU A 208 -22.38 -10.15 22.01
N LYS A 209 -21.12 -9.98 22.42
CA LYS A 209 -20.68 -10.12 23.81
C LYS A 209 -21.43 -9.18 24.75
N ASP A 210 -21.79 -7.99 24.25
CA ASP A 210 -22.49 -6.96 25.02
C ASP A 210 -24.01 -6.95 24.81
N GLY A 211 -24.53 -7.88 24.01
CA GLY A 211 -25.95 -8.08 23.78
C GLY A 211 -26.58 -6.98 22.91
N ILE A 212 -25.80 -6.28 22.11
CA ILE A 212 -26.26 -5.28 21.16
C ILE A 212 -26.56 -5.96 19.82
N ALA A 213 -27.76 -5.72 19.27
CA ALA A 213 -28.11 -6.27 17.97
C ALA A 213 -27.37 -5.54 16.84
N TYR A 214 -27.02 -6.25 15.79
CA TYR A 214 -26.44 -5.66 14.59
C TYR A 214 -27.08 -6.18 13.31
N LYS A 215 -26.88 -5.43 12.23
CA LYS A 215 -27.22 -5.81 10.86
C LYS A 215 -26.11 -5.41 9.92
N GLU A 216 -25.83 -6.25 8.93
CA GLU A 216 -24.86 -5.95 7.91
C GLU A 216 -25.51 -5.23 6.72
N TYR A 217 -24.86 -4.18 6.27
CA TYR A 217 -25.23 -3.38 5.10
C TYR A 217 -24.04 -3.28 4.17
N THR A 218 -24.09 -4.04 3.09
CA THR A 218 -22.95 -4.13 2.16
C THR A 218 -23.26 -3.51 0.82
N ALA A 219 -22.34 -2.69 0.30
CA ALA A 219 -22.34 -2.22 -1.08
C ALA A 219 -21.31 -3.03 -1.87
N ALA A 220 -21.63 -3.44 -3.09
CA ALA A 220 -20.67 -4.13 -3.95
C ALA A 220 -19.65 -3.14 -4.54
N ASP A 221 -20.07 -1.91 -4.78
CA ASP A 221 -19.25 -0.81 -5.28
C ASP A 221 -19.84 0.55 -4.84
N SER A 222 -19.21 1.65 -5.27
CA SER A 222 -19.62 3.02 -4.91
C SER A 222 -21.03 3.41 -5.41
N ASN A 223 -21.55 2.75 -6.45
CA ASN A 223 -22.88 3.08 -7.01
C ASN A 223 -24.02 2.65 -6.08
N GLU A 224 -23.78 1.66 -5.23
CA GLU A 224 -24.79 1.12 -4.32
C GLU A 224 -24.83 1.87 -2.97
N ILE A 225 -23.80 2.66 -2.62
CA ILE A 225 -23.65 3.29 -1.31
C ILE A 225 -24.90 4.07 -0.91
N GLN A 226 -25.44 4.92 -1.81
CA GLN A 226 -26.59 5.75 -1.51
C GLN A 226 -27.80 4.91 -1.06
N SER A 227 -28.12 3.84 -1.77
CA SER A 227 -29.26 2.97 -1.47
C SER A 227 -29.05 2.17 -0.20
N VAL A 228 -27.85 1.64 0.00
CA VAL A 228 -27.48 0.83 1.16
C VAL A 228 -27.51 1.69 2.44
N VAL A 229 -26.90 2.88 2.43
CA VAL A 229 -26.90 3.81 3.58
C VAL A 229 -28.32 4.27 3.90
N THR A 230 -29.15 4.56 2.88
CA THR A 230 -30.56 4.94 3.10
C THR A 230 -31.34 3.85 3.84
N ASN A 231 -31.11 2.59 3.49
CA ASN A 231 -31.72 1.46 4.20
C ASN A 231 -31.18 1.37 5.65
N ALA A 232 -29.87 1.46 5.83
CA ALA A 232 -29.23 1.33 7.13
C ALA A 232 -29.74 2.38 8.13
N VAL A 233 -29.84 3.64 7.75
CA VAL A 233 -30.33 4.72 8.63
C VAL A 233 -31.81 4.60 8.97
N SER A 234 -32.60 3.84 8.21
CA SER A 234 -34.02 3.62 8.50
C SER A 234 -34.26 2.53 9.57
N GLU A 235 -33.23 1.72 9.85
CA GLU A 235 -33.37 0.52 10.69
C GLU A 235 -32.40 0.48 11.88
N CYS A 236 -31.39 1.36 11.92
CA CYS A 236 -30.32 1.33 12.92
C CYS A 236 -30.23 2.61 13.73
N ASP A 237 -29.80 2.49 14.98
CA ASP A 237 -29.60 3.61 15.91
C ASP A 237 -28.22 4.27 15.70
N ALA A 238 -27.25 3.50 15.21
CA ALA A 238 -25.91 3.94 14.88
C ALA A 238 -25.34 3.09 13.74
N LEU A 239 -24.32 3.60 13.04
CA LEU A 239 -23.55 2.85 12.05
C LEU A 239 -22.10 2.70 12.52
N TYR A 240 -21.48 1.59 12.17
CA TYR A 240 -20.05 1.38 12.20
C TYR A 240 -19.54 1.18 10.78
N ILE A 241 -18.49 1.91 10.42
CA ILE A 241 -17.78 1.76 9.13
C ILE A 241 -16.34 1.39 9.45
N PRO A 242 -15.86 0.17 9.09
CA PRO A 242 -14.47 -0.25 9.29
C PRO A 242 -13.50 0.60 8.45
N THR A 243 -12.21 0.26 8.45
CA THR A 243 -11.26 0.80 7.48
C THR A 243 -11.57 0.25 6.09
N ASP A 244 -12.42 0.97 5.36
CA ASP A 244 -12.99 0.59 4.07
C ASP A 244 -12.65 1.65 3.04
N ASN A 245 -11.90 1.28 2.00
CA ASN A 245 -11.39 2.23 1.01
C ASN A 245 -12.52 2.83 0.16
N THR A 246 -13.52 2.01 -0.18
CA THR A 246 -14.68 2.44 -0.96
C THR A 246 -15.53 3.43 -0.18
N MET A 247 -15.78 3.17 1.11
CA MET A 247 -16.51 4.10 1.97
C MET A 247 -15.71 5.38 2.25
N ALA A 248 -14.38 5.27 2.45
CA ALA A 248 -13.49 6.39 2.70
C ALA A 248 -13.48 7.42 1.55
N SER A 249 -13.54 6.95 0.31
CA SER A 249 -13.62 7.82 -0.87
C SER A 249 -15.03 8.38 -1.16
N ASN A 250 -16.06 7.93 -0.41
CA ASN A 250 -17.45 8.30 -0.62
C ASN A 250 -18.14 8.88 0.64
N THR A 251 -17.36 9.40 1.57
CA THR A 251 -17.86 9.91 2.86
C THR A 251 -18.90 11.03 2.72
N GLU A 252 -18.81 11.85 1.67
CA GLU A 252 -19.78 12.91 1.40
C GLU A 252 -21.20 12.35 1.16
N ILE A 253 -21.33 11.27 0.38
CA ILE A 253 -22.61 10.59 0.14
C ILE A 253 -23.18 10.07 1.45
N ILE A 254 -22.34 9.42 2.26
CA ILE A 254 -22.71 8.84 3.55
C ILE A 254 -23.19 9.96 4.51
N ASN A 255 -22.42 11.04 4.63
CA ASN A 255 -22.76 12.18 5.49
C ASN A 255 -24.09 12.84 5.11
N ASN A 256 -24.32 13.03 3.80
CA ASN A 256 -25.54 13.65 3.29
C ASN A 256 -26.81 12.84 3.62
N ILE A 257 -26.67 11.55 3.97
CA ILE A 257 -27.78 10.68 4.39
C ILE A 257 -27.85 10.56 5.91
N CYS A 258 -26.71 10.26 6.56
CA CYS A 258 -26.66 10.02 8.00
C CYS A 258 -26.97 11.28 8.82
N LEU A 259 -26.44 12.45 8.43
CA LEU A 259 -26.60 13.69 9.18
C LEU A 259 -28.06 14.14 9.29
N PRO A 260 -28.86 14.23 8.20
CA PRO A 260 -30.30 14.59 8.32
C PRO A 260 -31.14 13.49 9.00
N ALA A 261 -30.73 12.21 8.86
CA ALA A 261 -31.36 11.10 9.58
C ALA A 261 -31.03 11.08 11.08
N LYS A 262 -30.02 11.84 11.51
CA LYS A 262 -29.48 11.88 12.89
C LYS A 262 -28.99 10.50 13.37
N VAL A 263 -28.49 9.68 12.48
CA VAL A 263 -27.87 8.39 12.79
C VAL A 263 -26.36 8.60 12.86
N PRO A 264 -25.73 8.49 14.06
CA PRO A 264 -24.31 8.71 14.24
C PRO A 264 -23.50 7.57 13.62
N VAL A 265 -22.30 7.92 13.14
CA VAL A 265 -21.35 6.96 12.55
C VAL A 265 -20.11 6.90 13.42
N ILE A 266 -19.74 5.70 13.87
CA ILE A 266 -18.43 5.37 14.42
C ILE A 266 -17.55 4.87 13.28
N ALA A 267 -16.40 5.49 13.12
CA ALA A 267 -15.51 5.26 11.98
C ALA A 267 -14.28 4.45 12.38
N GLY A 268 -13.86 3.55 11.53
CA GLY A 268 -12.66 2.72 11.69
C GLY A 268 -11.36 3.51 11.55
N GLU A 269 -11.38 4.65 10.82
CA GLU A 269 -10.21 5.49 10.59
C GLU A 269 -10.55 7.00 10.49
N GLN A 270 -9.50 7.85 10.52
CA GLN A 270 -9.65 9.32 10.63
C GLN A 270 -10.30 9.99 9.41
N GLY A 271 -10.03 9.51 8.19
CA GLY A 271 -10.58 10.09 6.96
C GLY A 271 -12.09 9.91 6.90
N ILE A 272 -12.57 8.69 7.19
CA ILE A 272 -14.01 8.40 7.31
C ILE A 272 -14.63 9.23 8.42
N CYS A 273 -13.95 9.33 9.58
CA CYS A 273 -14.46 10.12 10.70
C CYS A 273 -14.59 11.60 10.34
N LYS A 274 -13.60 12.21 9.72
CA LYS A 274 -13.64 13.61 9.26
C LYS A 274 -14.74 13.85 8.25
N GLY A 275 -15.02 12.86 7.38
CA GLY A 275 -16.01 12.99 6.32
C GLY A 275 -17.45 12.76 6.77
N CYS A 276 -17.70 11.78 7.65
CA CYS A 276 -19.08 11.40 8.02
C CYS A 276 -19.21 10.84 9.46
N GLY A 277 -18.13 10.66 10.21
CA GLY A 277 -18.17 10.09 11.55
C GLY A 277 -18.32 11.12 12.66
N ILE A 278 -18.66 10.63 13.86
CA ILE A 278 -18.67 11.44 15.11
C ILE A 278 -17.44 11.15 15.96
N ALA A 279 -16.85 9.96 15.84
CA ALA A 279 -15.68 9.51 16.59
C ALA A 279 -14.96 8.37 15.89
N THR A 280 -13.66 8.21 16.22
CA THR A 280 -12.82 7.09 15.82
C THR A 280 -11.72 6.84 16.85
N LEU A 281 -11.27 5.61 16.93
CA LEU A 281 -9.97 5.22 17.48
C LEU A 281 -9.16 4.63 16.32
N SER A 282 -8.26 5.43 15.79
CA SER A 282 -7.52 5.12 14.57
C SER A 282 -6.04 4.94 14.86
N ILE A 283 -5.31 4.51 13.86
CA ILE A 283 -3.84 4.50 13.84
C ILE A 283 -3.33 5.64 12.95
N SER A 284 -2.03 5.91 13.00
CA SER A 284 -1.38 6.84 12.07
C SER A 284 -1.00 6.13 10.77
N TYR A 285 -1.66 6.45 9.68
CA TYR A 285 -1.33 5.91 8.36
C TYR A 285 0.04 6.40 7.87
N TYR A 286 0.42 7.63 8.20
CA TYR A 286 1.77 8.12 7.94
C TYR A 286 2.83 7.24 8.62
N ASP A 287 2.64 6.88 9.91
CA ASP A 287 3.62 6.10 10.66
C ASP A 287 3.77 4.67 10.13
N ILE A 288 2.68 4.01 9.72
CA ILE A 288 2.78 2.67 9.10
C ILE A 288 3.44 2.73 7.73
N GLY A 289 3.18 3.76 6.95
CA GLY A 289 3.88 4.01 5.69
C GLY A 289 5.37 4.29 5.91
N TYR A 290 5.71 5.15 6.87
CA TYR A 290 7.09 5.45 7.23
C TYR A 290 7.84 4.18 7.68
N LYS A 291 7.19 3.34 8.50
CA LYS A 291 7.76 2.05 8.91
C LYS A 291 8.00 1.11 7.73
N ALA A 292 7.08 1.04 6.79
CA ALA A 292 7.29 0.27 5.55
C ALA A 292 8.48 0.79 4.73
N GLY A 293 8.72 2.11 4.73
CA GLY A 293 9.90 2.70 4.09
C GLY A 293 11.22 2.35 4.79
N GLU A 294 11.23 2.26 6.14
CA GLU A 294 12.37 1.72 6.88
C GLU A 294 12.64 0.26 6.51
N MET A 295 11.58 -0.57 6.41
CA MET A 295 11.70 -1.96 5.99
C MET A 295 12.23 -2.08 4.56
N ALA A 296 11.85 -1.18 3.65
CA ALA A 296 12.39 -1.15 2.29
C ALA A 296 13.90 -0.92 2.27
N TYR A 297 14.40 -0.02 3.11
CA TYR A 297 15.84 0.20 3.27
C TYR A 297 16.55 -1.03 3.82
N ASP A 298 15.98 -1.68 4.83
CA ASP A 298 16.56 -2.90 5.39
C ASP A 298 16.67 -4.02 4.37
N ILE A 299 15.66 -4.20 3.50
CA ILE A 299 15.68 -5.20 2.43
C ILE A 299 16.71 -4.83 1.36
N LEU A 300 16.64 -3.63 0.82
CA LEU A 300 17.38 -3.25 -0.39
C LEU A 300 18.84 -2.90 -0.13
N VAL A 301 19.17 -2.39 1.06
CA VAL A 301 20.52 -1.92 1.43
C VAL A 301 21.18 -2.85 2.44
N ASN A 302 20.46 -3.22 3.51
CA ASN A 302 21.02 -4.05 4.57
C ASN A 302 20.93 -5.56 4.28
N GLY A 303 20.21 -5.96 3.21
CA GLY A 303 20.07 -7.35 2.79
C GLY A 303 19.23 -8.21 3.74
N ALA A 304 18.24 -7.59 4.41
CA ALA A 304 17.32 -8.31 5.27
C ALA A 304 16.48 -9.32 4.47
N ASP A 305 16.30 -10.51 5.02
CA ASP A 305 15.48 -11.55 4.41
C ASP A 305 13.99 -11.29 4.67
N ILE A 306 13.30 -10.80 3.65
CA ILE A 306 11.88 -10.44 3.71
C ILE A 306 10.99 -11.62 4.15
N THR A 307 11.38 -12.86 3.83
CA THR A 307 10.58 -14.06 4.17
C THR A 307 10.46 -14.29 5.67
N THR A 308 11.40 -13.74 6.43
CA THR A 308 11.45 -13.85 7.91
C THR A 308 11.03 -12.57 8.61
N MET A 309 10.80 -11.48 7.88
CA MET A 309 10.35 -10.21 8.46
C MET A 309 8.92 -10.32 8.94
N LYS A 310 8.68 -9.91 10.20
CA LYS A 310 7.34 -9.88 10.78
C LYS A 310 6.55 -8.71 10.20
N ILE A 311 5.23 -8.89 10.17
CA ILE A 311 4.33 -7.77 9.95
C ILE A 311 4.38 -6.85 11.17
N GLU A 312 4.61 -5.58 10.93
CA GLU A 312 4.70 -4.54 11.97
C GLU A 312 3.34 -3.82 12.11
N SER A 313 3.02 -3.38 13.32
CA SER A 313 1.80 -2.61 13.59
C SER A 313 2.14 -1.17 13.90
N ALA A 314 1.16 -0.27 13.77
CA ALA A 314 1.32 1.12 14.20
C ALA A 314 1.67 1.19 15.71
N PRO A 315 2.62 2.04 16.09
CA PRO A 315 3.06 2.13 17.47
C PRO A 315 2.03 2.78 18.41
N ASN A 316 1.11 3.56 17.85
CA ASN A 316 0.17 4.39 18.61
C ASN A 316 -1.24 4.38 18.04
N VAL A 317 -2.22 4.44 18.94
CA VAL A 317 -3.63 4.69 18.62
C VAL A 317 -3.89 6.19 18.73
N THR A 318 -4.63 6.76 17.77
CA THR A 318 -5.04 8.16 17.74
C THR A 318 -6.55 8.28 17.95
N LYS A 319 -6.95 9.21 18.84
CA LYS A 319 -8.36 9.58 19.06
C LYS A 319 -8.71 10.82 18.25
#